data_91fba234003c5819ef487e6ad7e8d621
#
_entry.id   91fba234003c5819ef487e6ad7e8d621
#
_cell.length_a   1.000
_cell.length_b   1.000
_cell.length_c   1.000
_cell.angle_alpha   90.00
_cell.angle_beta   90.00
_cell.angle_gamma   90.00
#
_symmetry.space_group_name_H-M   'P 1'
#
loop_
_entity.id
_entity.type
_entity.pdbx_description
1 polymer ?
#
loop_
_entity_poly.entity_id
_entity_poly.type
_entity_poly.pdbx_seq_one_letter_code
_entity_poly.pdbx_strand_id
1 'polypeptide(L)'
;KPWPHTEEVDLQLSFSAKNACEIANNFLEKGFNVFIDDLVGRKLLEQYSEHFKNDNFKTFLLLPSLESLLKRFDERENKNNEELRKRTQDLHKSFSEKKDKLNWKVIDSSGLTLEETVDQIYKELLNTN
;
A
#
# COMPACT_ATOMS: atom_id res chain seq x y z
N LYS A 1 -12.74 -16.85 -5.61
CA LYS A 1 -11.52 -17.68 -5.62
C LYS A 1 -10.40 -16.84 -5.02
N PRO A 2 -9.54 -17.39 -4.13
CA PRO A 2 -8.31 -16.73 -3.79
C PRO A 2 -7.58 -16.45 -5.12
N TRP A 3 -6.99 -15.26 -5.22
CA TRP A 3 -6.23 -14.90 -6.40
C TRP A 3 -5.08 -15.91 -6.51
N PRO A 4 -5.11 -16.84 -7.45
CA PRO A 4 -3.99 -17.75 -7.58
C PRO A 4 -2.79 -16.89 -7.99
N HIS A 5 -1.67 -17.07 -7.31
CA HIS A 5 -0.39 -16.61 -7.80
C HIS A 5 -0.07 -17.40 -9.07
N THR A 6 -0.51 -16.91 -10.19
CA THR A 6 -0.20 -17.43 -11.52
C THR A 6 0.74 -16.47 -12.21
N GLU A 7 1.52 -16.97 -13.14
CA GLU A 7 2.40 -16.12 -13.98
C GLU A 7 1.62 -15.00 -14.67
N GLU A 8 0.38 -15.28 -15.09
CA GLU A 8 -0.50 -14.30 -15.71
C GLU A 8 -0.88 -13.17 -14.73
N VAL A 9 -1.23 -13.50 -13.49
CA VAL A 9 -1.57 -12.51 -12.46
C VAL A 9 -0.34 -11.65 -12.14
N ASP A 10 0.83 -12.25 -11.99
CA ASP A 10 2.08 -11.53 -11.75
C ASP A 10 2.42 -10.58 -12.91
N LEU A 11 2.18 -11.03 -14.15
CA LEU A 11 2.38 -10.22 -15.35
C LEU A 11 1.41 -9.03 -15.38
N GLN A 12 0.13 -9.25 -15.10
CA GLN A 12 -0.88 -8.18 -15.05
C GLN A 12 -0.57 -7.16 -13.95
N LEU A 13 -0.14 -7.59 -12.77
CA LEU A 13 0.27 -6.70 -11.68
C LEU A 13 1.50 -5.87 -12.08
N SER A 14 2.48 -6.48 -12.75
CA SER A 14 3.66 -5.77 -13.26
C SER A 14 3.29 -4.73 -14.32
N PHE A 15 2.36 -5.02 -15.22
CA PHE A 15 1.87 -4.05 -16.19
C PHE A 15 1.08 -2.93 -15.53
N SER A 16 0.26 -3.23 -14.54
CA SER A 16 -0.46 -2.22 -13.76
C SER A 16 0.52 -1.22 -13.12
N ALA A 17 1.58 -1.72 -12.49
CA ALA A 17 2.62 -0.88 -11.91
C ALA A 17 3.35 -0.04 -12.97
N LYS A 18 3.70 -0.61 -14.14
CA LYS A 18 4.29 0.15 -15.24
C LYS A 18 3.38 1.28 -15.71
N ASN A 19 2.10 1.00 -15.91
CA ASN A 19 1.13 2.02 -16.32
C ASN A 19 1.01 3.13 -15.28
N ALA A 20 0.97 2.78 -13.99
CA ALA A 20 0.97 3.76 -12.91
C ALA A 20 2.23 4.64 -12.93
N CYS A 21 3.40 4.05 -13.17
CA CYS A 21 4.67 4.77 -13.32
C CYS A 21 4.64 5.77 -14.49
N GLU A 22 4.17 5.34 -15.66
CA GLU A 22 4.09 6.22 -16.85
C GLU A 22 3.12 7.37 -16.63
N ILE A 23 1.96 7.11 -16.04
CA ILE A 23 1.01 8.15 -15.68
C ILE A 23 1.64 9.13 -14.68
N ALA A 24 2.32 8.62 -13.65
CA ALA A 24 2.99 9.44 -12.65
C ALA A 24 4.06 10.35 -13.29
N ASN A 25 4.88 9.81 -14.20
CA ASN A 25 5.90 10.60 -14.90
C ASN A 25 5.29 11.78 -15.65
N ASN A 26 4.18 11.57 -16.36
CA ASN A 26 3.51 12.64 -17.11
C ASN A 26 3.08 13.82 -16.20
N PHE A 27 2.69 13.54 -14.97
CA PHE A 27 2.34 14.57 -13.99
C PHE A 27 3.57 15.20 -13.33
N LEU A 28 4.58 14.38 -12.98
CA LEU A 28 5.83 14.84 -12.36
C LEU A 28 6.58 15.82 -13.28
N GLU A 29 6.63 15.55 -14.59
CA GLU A 29 7.23 16.43 -15.60
C GLU A 29 6.58 17.81 -15.67
N LYS A 30 5.33 17.91 -15.24
CA LYS A 30 4.59 19.18 -15.16
C LYS A 30 4.64 19.83 -13.78
N GLY A 31 5.43 19.28 -12.85
CA GLY A 31 5.63 19.83 -11.51
C GLY A 31 4.54 19.46 -10.50
N PHE A 32 3.71 18.47 -10.80
CA PHE A 32 2.72 17.96 -9.85
C PHE A 32 3.36 17.01 -8.83
N ASN A 33 2.81 16.99 -7.63
CA ASN A 33 3.04 15.89 -6.69
C ASN A 33 2.09 14.74 -7.03
N VAL A 34 2.59 13.50 -6.95
CA VAL A 34 1.82 12.31 -7.29
C VAL A 34 1.76 11.38 -6.10
N PHE A 35 0.57 10.87 -5.81
CA PHE A 35 0.34 9.82 -4.83
C PHE A 35 -0.15 8.56 -5.55
N ILE A 36 0.48 7.44 -5.27
CA ILE A 36 0.07 6.13 -5.76
C ILE A 36 -0.43 5.33 -4.56
N ASP A 37 -1.71 4.97 -4.59
CA ASP A 37 -2.32 4.07 -3.60
C ASP A 37 -2.47 2.69 -4.24
N ASP A 38 -1.78 1.71 -3.69
CA ASP A 38 -1.75 0.36 -4.24
C ASP A 38 -1.50 -0.68 -3.14
N LEU A 39 -1.93 -1.90 -3.36
CA LEU A 39 -1.66 -3.05 -2.50
C LEU A 39 -0.42 -3.79 -3.00
N VAL A 40 0.75 -3.35 -2.57
CA VAL A 40 2.02 -3.85 -3.10
C VAL A 40 2.72 -4.83 -2.18
N GLY A 41 3.16 -5.96 -2.75
CA GLY A 41 4.15 -6.83 -2.15
C GLY A 41 5.58 -6.37 -2.48
N ARG A 42 6.58 -7.13 -2.00
CA ARG A 42 8.01 -6.83 -2.21
C ARG A 42 8.35 -6.52 -3.67
N LYS A 43 7.96 -7.39 -4.59
CA LYS A 43 8.31 -7.29 -6.01
C LYS A 43 7.82 -6.00 -6.66
N LEU A 44 6.59 -5.59 -6.37
CA LEU A 44 6.03 -4.34 -6.88
C LEU A 44 6.67 -3.12 -6.21
N LEU A 45 6.95 -3.19 -4.91
CA LEU A 45 7.64 -2.11 -4.21
C LEU A 45 9.05 -1.89 -4.78
N GLU A 46 9.79 -2.96 -5.08
CA GLU A 46 11.08 -2.89 -5.74
C GLU A 46 10.97 -2.28 -7.15
N GLN A 47 9.94 -2.64 -7.91
CA GLN A 47 9.66 -2.07 -9.23
C GLN A 47 9.40 -0.56 -9.17
N TYR A 48 8.55 -0.10 -8.25
CA TYR A 48 8.32 1.33 -8.02
C TYR A 48 9.59 2.05 -7.56
N SER A 49 10.31 1.46 -6.61
CA SER A 49 11.54 2.04 -6.07
C SER A 49 12.63 2.20 -7.12
N GLU A 50 12.80 1.24 -8.00
CA GLU A 50 13.75 1.33 -9.12
C GLU A 50 13.31 2.39 -10.14
N HIS A 51 12.03 2.45 -10.46
CA HIS A 51 11.51 3.42 -11.42
C HIS A 51 11.71 4.87 -10.94
N PHE A 52 11.44 5.13 -9.66
CA PHE A 52 11.51 6.47 -9.05
C PHE A 52 12.81 6.73 -8.27
N LYS A 53 13.86 5.96 -8.48
CA LYS A 53 15.12 6.07 -7.71
C LYS A 53 15.79 7.44 -7.78
N ASN A 54 15.54 8.21 -8.84
CA ASN A 54 16.07 9.56 -9.02
C ASN A 54 15.10 10.66 -8.59
N ASP A 55 13.92 10.28 -8.13
CA ASP A 55 12.87 11.19 -7.65
C ASP A 55 12.87 11.24 -6.12
N ASN A 56 12.21 12.23 -5.56
CA ASN A 56 11.95 12.29 -4.13
C ASN A 56 10.81 11.30 -3.76
N PHE A 57 11.10 10.02 -3.93
CA PHE A 57 10.14 8.95 -3.75
C PHE A 57 10.11 8.45 -2.31
N LYS A 58 8.94 8.40 -1.72
CA LYS A 58 8.70 7.95 -0.34
C LYS A 58 7.58 6.93 -0.30
N THR A 59 7.76 5.92 0.52
CA THR A 59 6.81 4.83 0.66
C THR A 59 6.30 4.72 2.10
N PHE A 60 4.99 4.56 2.22
CA PHE A 60 4.31 4.39 3.49
C PHE A 60 3.50 3.10 3.47
N LEU A 61 3.58 2.34 4.55
CA LEU A 61 2.70 1.21 4.80
C LEU A 61 1.70 1.59 5.89
N LEU A 62 0.43 1.70 5.54
CA LEU A 62 -0.64 1.86 6.52
C LEU A 62 -1.02 0.47 7.05
N LEU A 63 -0.62 0.18 8.27
CA LEU A 63 -0.84 -1.14 8.89
C LEU A 63 -1.49 -0.97 10.26
N PRO A 64 -2.83 -0.91 10.32
CA PRO A 64 -3.54 -0.92 11.60
C PRO A 64 -3.41 -2.27 12.28
N SER A 65 -3.79 -2.34 13.57
CA SER A 65 -3.93 -3.62 14.26
C SER A 65 -4.93 -4.53 13.53
N LEU A 66 -4.78 -5.84 13.67
CA LEU A 66 -5.71 -6.80 13.06
C LEU A 66 -7.15 -6.57 13.57
N GLU A 67 -7.31 -6.27 14.85
CA GLU A 67 -8.61 -5.97 15.46
C GLU A 67 -9.28 -4.76 14.79
N SER A 68 -8.55 -3.64 14.64
CA SER A 68 -9.06 -2.44 13.98
C SER A 68 -9.38 -2.69 12.51
N LEU A 69 -8.56 -3.47 11.82
CA LEU A 69 -8.77 -3.83 10.42
C LEU A 69 -10.03 -4.65 10.25
N LEU A 70 -10.23 -5.68 11.08
CA LEU A 70 -11.41 -6.54 11.01
C LEU A 70 -12.69 -5.81 11.41
N LYS A 71 -12.61 -4.91 12.39
CA LYS A 71 -13.74 -4.04 12.73
C LYS A 71 -14.17 -3.18 11.54
N ARG A 72 -13.21 -2.52 10.87
CA ARG A 72 -13.49 -1.74 9.65
C ARG A 72 -14.02 -2.59 8.51
N PHE A 73 -13.53 -3.82 8.37
CA PHE A 73 -14.04 -4.78 7.40
C PHE A 73 -15.50 -5.14 7.67
N ASP A 74 -15.82 -5.50 8.91
CA ASP A 74 -17.17 -5.89 9.33
C ASP A 74 -18.18 -4.73 9.20
N GLU A 75 -17.72 -3.48 9.34
CA GLU A 75 -18.54 -2.27 9.14
C GLU A 75 -18.84 -1.95 7.67
N ARG A 76 -17.93 -2.31 6.75
CA ARG A 76 -18.04 -2.01 5.31
C ARG A 76 -18.69 -3.14 4.52
N GLU A 77 -18.27 -4.35 4.81
CA GLU A 77 -18.67 -5.53 4.07
C GLU A 77 -19.83 -6.24 4.77
N ASN A 78 -20.57 -7.00 3.99
CA ASN A 78 -21.57 -7.90 4.54
C ASN A 78 -20.85 -8.92 5.43
N LYS A 79 -21.18 -8.99 6.71
CA LYS A 79 -20.55 -9.86 7.74
C LYS A 79 -20.46 -11.35 7.35
N ASN A 80 -21.11 -11.75 6.27
CA ASN A 80 -21.21 -13.13 5.79
C ASN A 80 -20.11 -13.51 4.78
N ASN A 81 -19.16 -12.64 4.46
CA ASN A 81 -18.07 -12.98 3.53
C ASN A 81 -16.83 -13.49 4.28
N GLU A 82 -16.93 -14.70 4.78
CA GLU A 82 -15.88 -15.40 5.53
C GLU A 82 -14.59 -15.58 4.71
N GLU A 83 -14.70 -15.83 3.43
CA GLU A 83 -13.56 -16.00 2.53
C GLU A 83 -12.75 -14.71 2.42
N LEU A 84 -13.42 -13.59 2.18
CA LEU A 84 -12.76 -12.28 2.08
C LEU A 84 -12.19 -11.85 3.43
N ARG A 85 -12.89 -12.16 4.52
CA ARG A 85 -12.41 -11.89 5.88
C ARG A 85 -11.11 -12.65 6.18
N LYS A 86 -11.07 -13.92 5.86
CA LYS A 86 -9.85 -14.75 6.02
C LYS A 86 -8.70 -14.20 5.17
N ARG A 87 -8.97 -13.83 3.93
CA ARG A 87 -7.97 -13.23 3.06
C ARG A 87 -7.41 -11.92 3.63
N THR A 88 -8.25 -11.09 4.21
CA THR A 88 -7.83 -9.85 4.89
C THR A 88 -6.89 -10.15 6.05
N GLN A 89 -7.17 -11.19 6.84
CA GLN A 89 -6.29 -11.66 7.92
C GLN A 89 -4.94 -12.16 7.39
N ASP A 90 -4.95 -12.96 6.32
CA ASP A 90 -3.73 -13.52 5.72
C ASP A 90 -2.84 -12.41 5.13
N LEU A 91 -3.43 -11.41 4.49
CA LEU A 91 -2.71 -10.24 4.00
C LEU A 91 -2.11 -9.42 5.15
N HIS A 92 -2.89 -9.15 6.20
CA HIS A 92 -2.39 -8.43 7.37
C HIS A 92 -1.19 -9.14 8.00
N LYS A 93 -1.26 -10.47 8.17
CA LYS A 93 -0.15 -11.29 8.65
C LYS A 93 1.08 -11.14 7.76
N SER A 94 0.90 -11.26 6.45
CA SER A 94 2.00 -11.14 5.49
C SER A 94 2.68 -9.77 5.56
N PHE A 95 1.93 -8.68 5.67
CA PHE A 95 2.49 -7.33 5.82
C PHE A 95 3.16 -7.15 7.18
N SER A 96 2.58 -7.67 8.26
CA SER A 96 3.17 -7.60 9.61
C SER A 96 4.53 -8.30 9.68
N GLU A 97 4.69 -9.43 9.00
CA GLU A 97 5.96 -10.15 8.92
C GLU A 97 7.04 -9.43 8.08
N LYS A 98 6.63 -8.55 7.18
CA LYS A 98 7.51 -7.82 6.26
C LYS A 98 7.74 -6.37 6.63
N LYS A 99 7.01 -5.82 7.61
CA LYS A 99 7.00 -4.39 7.92
C LYS A 99 8.39 -3.81 8.19
N ASP A 100 9.27 -4.59 8.82
CA ASP A 100 10.65 -4.17 9.16
C ASP A 100 11.70 -4.62 8.13
N LYS A 101 11.28 -5.29 7.06
CA LYS A 101 12.16 -5.89 6.04
C LYS A 101 12.17 -5.14 4.72
N LEU A 102 11.26 -4.20 4.55
CA LEU A 102 11.10 -3.42 3.32
C LEU A 102 11.29 -1.94 3.59
N ASN A 103 11.72 -1.21 2.57
CA ASN A 103 12.01 0.21 2.69
C ASN A 103 10.72 1.04 2.57
N TRP A 104 9.92 1.02 3.61
CA TRP A 104 8.76 1.89 3.79
C TRP A 104 8.67 2.39 5.23
N LYS A 105 7.99 3.51 5.41
CA LYS A 105 7.62 3.99 6.73
C LYS A 105 6.29 3.36 7.14
N VAL A 106 6.28 2.62 8.25
CA VAL A 106 5.05 2.01 8.77
C VAL A 106 4.27 3.03 9.60
N ILE A 107 2.99 3.16 9.30
CA ILE A 107 2.05 4.00 10.06
C ILE A 107 0.95 3.10 10.60
N ASP A 108 0.85 3.03 11.91
CA ASP A 108 -0.25 2.38 12.60
C ASP A 108 -1.44 3.33 12.68
N SER A 109 -2.46 3.07 11.87
CA SER A 109 -3.68 3.87 11.83
C SER A 109 -4.80 3.36 12.75
N SER A 110 -4.48 2.44 13.69
CA SER A 110 -5.43 1.98 14.71
C SER A 110 -5.90 3.14 15.59
N GLY A 111 -7.19 3.29 15.73
CA GLY A 111 -7.76 4.35 16.57
C GLY A 111 -7.59 5.77 16.02
N LEU A 112 -6.99 5.95 14.86
CA LEU A 112 -6.86 7.26 14.21
C LEU A 112 -8.07 7.54 13.31
N THR A 113 -8.48 8.80 13.25
CA THR A 113 -9.39 9.29 12.22
C THR A 113 -8.66 9.36 10.88
N LEU A 114 -9.41 9.62 9.81
CA LEU A 114 -8.84 9.85 8.49
C LEU A 114 -7.90 11.06 8.51
N GLU A 115 -8.33 12.17 9.11
CA GLU A 115 -7.57 13.40 9.23
C GLU A 115 -6.27 13.20 10.01
N GLU A 116 -6.33 12.50 11.14
CA GLU A 116 -5.16 12.18 11.96
C GLU A 116 -4.16 11.29 11.21
N THR A 117 -4.64 10.35 10.40
CA THR A 117 -3.79 9.50 9.56
C THR A 117 -3.09 10.33 8.48
N VAL A 118 -3.82 11.22 7.81
CA VAL A 118 -3.26 12.15 6.81
C VAL A 118 -2.21 13.06 7.45
N ASP A 119 -2.49 13.60 8.62
CA ASP A 119 -1.56 14.46 9.36
C ASP A 119 -0.24 13.73 9.71
N GLN A 120 -0.33 12.46 10.08
CA GLN A 120 0.87 11.66 10.33
C GLN A 120 1.71 11.47 9.06
N ILE A 121 1.07 11.12 7.94
CA ILE A 121 1.77 10.99 6.65
C ILE A 121 2.43 12.32 6.27
N TYR A 122 1.71 13.41 6.41
CA TYR A 122 2.21 14.75 6.07
C TYR A 122 3.42 15.15 6.92
N LYS A 123 3.38 14.90 8.22
CA LYS A 123 4.53 15.12 9.12
C LYS A 123 5.75 14.31 8.70
N GLU A 124 5.57 13.04 8.35
CA GLU A 124 6.65 12.19 7.86
C GLU A 124 7.21 12.68 6.51
N LEU A 125 6.37 13.20 5.62
CA LEU A 125 6.81 13.80 4.36
C LEU A 125 7.68 15.04 4.58
N LEU A 126 7.36 15.87 5.58
CA LEU A 126 8.13 17.09 5.91
C LEU A 126 9.43 16.79 6.66
N ASN A 127 9.46 15.75 7.48
CA ASN A 127 10.62 15.42 8.35
C ASN A 127 11.68 14.59 7.65
N THR A 128 11.45 14.10 6.47
CA THR A 128 12.42 13.33 5.69
C THR A 128 13.19 14.24 4.75
N ASN A 129 14.17 14.89 5.28
CA ASN A 129 15.25 15.51 4.50
C ASN A 129 16.27 14.44 4.08
#